data_93c9e390ae6da5bd218c6cdef50efb6b
#
_entry.id   93c9e390ae6da5bd218c6cdef50efb6b
#
_cell.length_a   1.000
_cell.length_b   1.000
_cell.length_c   1.000
_cell.angle_alpha   90.00
_cell.angle_beta   90.00
_cell.angle_gamma   90.00
#
_symmetry.space_group_name_H-M   'P 1'
#
loop_
_entity.id
_entity.type
_entity.pdbx_description
1 polymer ?
#
loop_
_entity_poly.entity_id
_entity_poly.type
_entity_poly.pdbx_seq_one_letter_code
_entity_poly.pdbx_strand_id
1 'polypeptide(L)'
;DDLEHTYSKPFSIINERENTDDNIQTNAINVSTNIEYRLIPCLKAGVQFSYGISNLEERVYFGEKSWYAANLRKEYAPGQDNVGVSSYSEMPVGGELRLNNTKNENYSVRANLSFNKFLDKENSHQFQASVIGELSSTLYTGFAITKRGYIPERGMLFDDVNLSDSWGYVSYPDYDNWLKTNSAAKGILTHNLTRQVGLVGTLFYAYKDAYIFNANMRIDGSNKFGDASNEKLNPIWSVSGRWNIHENLLSNKWWINTLALKASFGYQGNMSAQDSPNLIVQRKGTHWAFNELYSSIKYYPNPHLKWEKTSTYNIELEYSLFNNKLVGNFSYYYRHTTDAFMSKTVSRINGVSSYTVNQGTLNNQGFEFDINYTPIENLGAGGEKRGFVWRINPNFGSVFNQLVDKVKGKDKVLQDEIRYGDYLDGRVQVSGRPVNTFYSYKFTGLDPKDGRPTFYGTDADEIVGTDADGNEITPQKSYELMTLGDVCMEVMEHSGCREPFLQGSISNYLGWRNWGLSFNLAYSVGAKVRLLQ
;
A
#
# COMPACT_ATOMS: atom_id res chain seq x y z
N ASP A 1 36.60 5.36 -31.62
CA ASP A 1 35.39 5.55 -32.47
C ASP A 1 34.55 4.29 -32.38
N ASP A 2 33.94 4.12 -31.19
CA ASP A 2 32.95 3.07 -30.95
C ASP A 2 31.65 3.51 -31.60
N LEU A 3 31.42 3.03 -32.80
CA LEU A 3 30.08 3.06 -33.40
C LEU A 3 29.16 2.26 -32.46
N GLU A 4 28.30 2.96 -31.77
CA GLU A 4 27.16 2.38 -31.07
C GLU A 4 26.37 1.53 -32.08
N HIS A 5 26.60 0.22 -32.06
CA HIS A 5 25.79 -0.73 -32.79
C HIS A 5 24.42 -0.75 -32.12
N THR A 6 23.49 0.02 -32.62
CA THR A 6 22.11 0.03 -32.16
C THR A 6 21.46 -1.29 -32.56
N TYR A 7 21.48 -2.26 -31.64
CA TYR A 7 20.67 -3.47 -31.75
C TYR A 7 19.22 -3.10 -31.54
N SER A 8 18.45 -2.92 -32.57
CA SER A 8 17.01 -2.67 -32.39
C SER A 8 16.21 -3.34 -33.51
N LYS A 9 15.41 -4.32 -33.10
CA LYS A 9 14.33 -4.82 -33.93
C LYS A 9 13.14 -3.86 -33.78
N PRO A 10 12.49 -3.41 -34.86
CA PRO A 10 11.32 -2.58 -34.75
C PRO A 10 10.20 -3.32 -34.00
N PHE A 11 9.59 -2.63 -33.01
CA PHE A 11 8.47 -3.17 -32.25
C PHE A 11 7.21 -3.21 -33.12
N SER A 12 6.52 -4.35 -33.11
CA SER A 12 5.22 -4.52 -33.74
C SER A 12 4.27 -5.23 -32.79
N ILE A 13 3.20 -4.56 -32.38
CA ILE A 13 2.20 -5.12 -31.47
C ILE A 13 1.53 -6.39 -32.02
N ILE A 14 1.39 -6.49 -33.34
CA ILE A 14 0.82 -7.68 -34.00
C ILE A 14 1.77 -8.85 -33.83
N ASN A 15 3.08 -8.63 -34.11
CA ASN A 15 4.11 -9.65 -33.96
C ASN A 15 4.23 -10.11 -32.50
N GLU A 16 4.17 -9.17 -31.53
CA GLU A 16 4.22 -9.53 -30.11
C GLU A 16 3.03 -10.40 -29.72
N ARG A 17 1.82 -10.03 -30.09
CA ARG A 17 0.61 -10.81 -29.82
C ARG A 17 0.66 -12.23 -30.38
N GLU A 18 1.32 -12.42 -31.52
CA GLU A 18 1.45 -13.75 -32.16
C GLU A 18 2.60 -14.58 -31.59
N ASN A 19 3.60 -13.96 -31.00
CA ASN A 19 4.80 -14.60 -30.50
C ASN A 19 4.98 -14.54 -29.00
N THR A 20 3.99 -14.04 -28.23
CA THR A 20 4.01 -14.05 -26.77
C THR A 20 2.73 -14.68 -26.24
N ASP A 21 2.85 -15.38 -25.12
CA ASP A 21 1.72 -15.96 -24.41
C ASP A 21 1.90 -15.74 -22.91
N ASP A 22 0.85 -15.29 -22.25
CA ASP A 22 0.79 -15.15 -20.80
C ASP A 22 -0.50 -15.81 -20.32
N ASN A 23 -0.34 -16.96 -19.70
CA ASN A 23 -1.44 -17.77 -19.19
C ASN A 23 -1.36 -17.91 -17.69
N ILE A 24 -2.40 -17.45 -17.01
CA ILE A 24 -2.54 -17.61 -15.56
C ILE A 24 -3.76 -18.48 -15.29
N GLN A 25 -3.51 -19.62 -14.65
CA GLN A 25 -4.55 -20.53 -14.23
C GLN A 25 -4.60 -20.57 -12.70
N THR A 26 -5.77 -20.31 -12.14
CA THR A 26 -6.00 -20.39 -10.71
C THR A 26 -7.07 -21.41 -10.41
N ASN A 27 -6.72 -22.39 -9.57
CA ASN A 27 -7.64 -23.37 -9.03
C ASN A 27 -7.75 -23.15 -7.52
N ALA A 28 -8.96 -22.95 -7.00
CA ALA A 28 -9.18 -22.74 -5.59
C ALA A 28 -10.34 -23.56 -5.07
N ILE A 29 -10.15 -24.15 -3.89
CA ILE A 29 -11.18 -24.89 -3.16
C ILE A 29 -11.22 -24.29 -1.76
N ASN A 30 -12.40 -23.87 -1.32
CA ASN A 30 -12.65 -23.41 0.03
C ASN A 30 -13.81 -24.22 0.61
N VAL A 31 -13.56 -24.82 1.75
CA VAL A 31 -14.56 -25.58 2.50
C VAL A 31 -14.70 -24.96 3.88
N SER A 32 -15.92 -24.66 4.28
CA SER A 32 -16.20 -24.21 5.63
C SER A 32 -17.39 -24.95 6.22
N THR A 33 -17.27 -25.29 7.48
CA THR A 33 -18.32 -25.94 8.26
C THR A 33 -18.55 -25.13 9.52
N ASN A 34 -19.81 -24.80 9.79
CA ASN A 34 -20.22 -24.12 11.00
C ASN A 34 -21.22 -25.00 11.76
N ILE A 35 -20.92 -25.23 13.02
CA ILE A 35 -21.78 -25.99 13.93
C ILE A 35 -22.18 -25.06 15.06
N GLU A 36 -23.45 -24.79 15.22
CA GLU A 36 -23.98 -23.96 16.30
C GLU A 36 -24.92 -24.81 17.18
N TYR A 37 -24.76 -24.64 18.47
CA TYR A 37 -25.61 -25.30 19.45
C TYR A 37 -26.13 -24.29 20.47
N ARG A 38 -27.42 -24.26 20.68
CA ARG A 38 -28.07 -23.42 21.68
C ARG A 38 -28.10 -24.16 23.03
N LEU A 39 -27.19 -23.76 23.91
CA LEU A 39 -27.07 -24.33 25.26
C LEU A 39 -28.29 -24.02 26.13
N ILE A 40 -28.73 -22.80 26.12
CA ILE A 40 -29.95 -22.28 26.76
C ILE A 40 -30.52 -21.14 25.88
N PRO A 41 -31.75 -20.69 26.08
CA PRO A 41 -32.37 -19.67 25.21
C PRO A 41 -31.54 -18.42 24.95
N CYS A 42 -30.71 -18.00 25.91
CA CYS A 42 -29.88 -16.80 25.83
C CYS A 42 -28.40 -17.08 25.52
N LEU A 43 -27.98 -18.34 25.43
CA LEU A 43 -26.58 -18.72 25.26
C LEU A 43 -26.39 -19.69 24.11
N LYS A 44 -25.57 -19.30 23.14
CA LYS A 44 -25.18 -20.15 22.00
C LYS A 44 -23.69 -20.38 22.00
N ALA A 45 -23.28 -21.59 21.68
CA ALA A 45 -21.91 -21.95 21.39
C ALA A 45 -21.80 -22.39 19.92
N GLY A 46 -20.72 -22.00 19.28
CA GLY A 46 -20.47 -22.36 17.90
C GLY A 46 -19.01 -22.72 17.67
N VAL A 47 -18.78 -23.59 16.69
CA VAL A 47 -17.45 -23.90 16.19
C VAL A 47 -17.49 -23.84 14.67
N GLN A 48 -16.60 -23.07 14.10
CA GLN A 48 -16.39 -22.96 12.67
C GLN A 48 -15.02 -23.52 12.32
N PHE A 49 -14.98 -24.40 11.35
CA PHE A 49 -13.76 -24.86 10.71
C PHE A 49 -13.76 -24.40 9.26
N SER A 50 -12.64 -23.86 8.80
CA SER A 50 -12.45 -23.50 7.40
C SER A 50 -11.11 -24.02 6.90
N TYR A 51 -11.12 -24.58 5.70
CA TYR A 51 -9.93 -25.00 4.98
C TYR A 51 -9.99 -24.47 3.57
N GLY A 52 -8.91 -23.87 3.14
CA GLY A 52 -8.75 -23.35 1.78
C GLY A 52 -7.43 -23.80 1.17
N ILE A 53 -7.48 -24.12 -0.10
CA ILE A 53 -6.31 -24.39 -0.92
C ILE A 53 -6.49 -23.66 -2.25
N SER A 54 -5.48 -22.92 -2.66
CA SER A 54 -5.43 -22.35 -4.00
C SER A 54 -4.08 -22.62 -4.64
N ASN A 55 -4.12 -23.02 -5.90
CA ASN A 55 -2.95 -23.22 -6.73
C ASN A 55 -3.02 -22.24 -7.90
N LEU A 56 -1.98 -21.44 -8.08
CA LEU A 56 -1.80 -20.53 -9.21
C LEU A 56 -0.63 -21.02 -10.02
N GLU A 57 -0.90 -21.27 -11.28
CA GLU A 57 0.10 -21.61 -12.31
C GLU A 57 0.14 -20.47 -13.31
N GLU A 58 1.29 -19.86 -13.44
CA GLU A 58 1.56 -18.80 -14.41
C GLU A 58 2.63 -19.29 -15.39
N ARG A 59 2.31 -19.18 -16.65
CA ARG A 59 3.20 -19.52 -17.75
C ARG A 59 3.30 -18.33 -18.68
N VAL A 60 4.46 -17.68 -18.68
CA VAL A 60 4.76 -16.57 -19.60
C VAL A 60 5.76 -17.05 -20.62
N TYR A 61 5.44 -16.89 -21.89
CA TYR A 61 6.28 -17.26 -23.01
C TYR A 61 6.56 -16.07 -23.91
N PHE A 62 7.82 -15.82 -24.15
CA PHE A 62 8.31 -14.91 -25.17
C PHE A 62 8.96 -15.73 -26.27
N GLY A 63 8.28 -15.88 -27.39
CA GLY A 63 8.75 -16.67 -28.51
C GLY A 63 9.99 -16.10 -29.17
N GLU A 64 10.68 -16.94 -29.94
CA GLU A 64 11.91 -16.60 -30.63
C GLU A 64 11.80 -15.34 -31.51
N LYS A 65 10.63 -15.13 -32.10
CA LYS A 65 10.37 -13.98 -33.01
C LYS A 65 9.86 -12.75 -32.28
N SER A 66 9.65 -12.81 -30.95
CA SER A 66 9.23 -11.65 -30.19
C SER A 66 10.32 -10.57 -30.14
N TRP A 67 9.90 -9.33 -29.97
CA TRP A 67 10.80 -8.21 -29.78
C TRP A 67 11.68 -8.40 -28.53
N TYR A 68 11.06 -8.94 -27.46
CA TYR A 68 11.76 -9.24 -26.22
C TYR A 68 12.92 -10.23 -26.43
N ALA A 69 12.67 -11.37 -27.09
CA ALA A 69 13.68 -12.38 -27.35
C ALA A 69 14.76 -11.86 -28.31
N ALA A 70 14.37 -11.08 -29.32
CA ALA A 70 15.31 -10.48 -30.27
C ALA A 70 16.26 -9.49 -29.59
N ASN A 71 15.76 -8.69 -28.62
CA ASN A 71 16.61 -7.79 -27.83
C ASN A 71 17.60 -8.56 -26.94
N LEU A 72 17.17 -9.65 -26.31
CA LEU A 72 18.08 -10.49 -25.52
C LEU A 72 19.14 -11.17 -26.37
N ARG A 73 18.79 -11.55 -27.59
CA ARG A 73 19.78 -12.12 -28.57
C ARG A 73 20.65 -11.05 -29.21
N LYS A 74 20.34 -9.76 -29.00
CA LYS A 74 21.07 -8.65 -29.64
C LYS A 74 21.18 -8.84 -31.17
N GLU A 75 20.04 -9.19 -31.79
CA GLU A 75 19.94 -9.33 -33.23
C GLU A 75 20.17 -8.01 -33.95
N TYR A 76 20.94 -8.04 -35.01
CA TYR A 76 21.16 -6.86 -35.84
C TYR A 76 19.91 -6.49 -36.63
N ALA A 77 19.75 -5.21 -36.89
CA ALA A 77 18.67 -4.69 -37.73
C ALA A 77 18.81 -5.22 -39.18
N PRO A 78 17.68 -5.41 -39.88
CA PRO A 78 17.73 -5.85 -41.30
C PRO A 78 18.58 -4.90 -42.15
N GLY A 79 19.54 -5.45 -42.89
CA GLY A 79 20.44 -4.70 -43.77
C GLY A 79 21.87 -4.55 -43.26
N GLN A 80 22.23 -5.13 -42.14
CA GLN A 80 23.61 -5.26 -41.69
C GLN A 80 24.14 -6.65 -42.08
N ASP A 81 25.40 -6.72 -42.47
CA ASP A 81 26.04 -7.95 -43.06
C ASP A 81 26.21 -9.10 -42.07
N ASN A 82 25.91 -8.91 -40.80
CA ASN A 82 25.97 -9.92 -39.75
C ASN A 82 24.58 -10.50 -39.46
N VAL A 83 24.15 -11.48 -40.22
CA VAL A 83 22.96 -12.27 -39.94
C VAL A 83 23.35 -13.36 -38.94
N GLY A 84 22.91 -13.23 -37.69
CA GLY A 84 23.15 -14.27 -36.69
C GLY A 84 23.03 -13.78 -35.27
N VAL A 85 23.04 -14.71 -34.33
CA VAL A 85 23.03 -14.43 -32.90
C VAL A 85 24.41 -13.88 -32.51
N SER A 86 24.43 -12.68 -31.94
CA SER A 86 25.65 -12.04 -31.47
C SER A 86 26.32 -12.87 -30.36
N SER A 87 27.67 -12.84 -30.31
CA SER A 87 28.43 -13.39 -29.16
C SER A 87 28.05 -12.75 -27.82
N TYR A 88 27.46 -11.56 -27.83
CA TYR A 88 26.93 -10.88 -26.67
C TYR A 88 25.47 -11.26 -26.37
N SER A 89 24.92 -12.29 -26.99
CA SER A 89 23.57 -12.74 -26.72
C SER A 89 23.40 -13.22 -25.28
N GLU A 90 22.35 -12.78 -24.67
CA GLU A 90 21.96 -13.23 -23.32
C GLU A 90 21.08 -14.49 -23.35
N MET A 91 20.83 -15.07 -24.51
CA MET A 91 20.04 -16.30 -24.66
C MET A 91 20.45 -17.07 -25.93
N PRO A 92 20.31 -18.42 -25.92
CA PRO A 92 20.50 -19.23 -27.12
C PRO A 92 19.33 -19.07 -28.10
N VAL A 93 19.36 -19.84 -29.20
CA VAL A 93 18.23 -19.92 -30.15
C VAL A 93 16.97 -20.40 -29.43
N GLY A 94 15.83 -19.79 -29.74
CA GLY A 94 14.53 -20.07 -29.09
C GLY A 94 13.99 -18.88 -28.32
N GLY A 95 12.99 -19.12 -27.51
CA GLY A 95 12.31 -18.13 -26.68
C GLY A 95 12.68 -18.22 -25.22
N GLU A 96 12.08 -17.35 -24.40
CA GLU A 96 12.15 -17.42 -22.94
C GLU A 96 10.83 -17.95 -22.38
N LEU A 97 10.91 -18.95 -21.52
CA LEU A 97 9.78 -19.50 -20.78
C LEU A 97 9.94 -19.23 -19.29
N ARG A 98 8.96 -18.56 -18.71
CA ARG A 98 8.84 -18.35 -17.28
C ARG A 98 7.73 -19.23 -16.73
N LEU A 99 8.04 -19.99 -15.73
CA LEU A 99 7.08 -20.81 -14.99
C LEU A 99 7.05 -20.36 -13.54
N ASN A 100 5.87 -20.09 -13.05
CA ASN A 100 5.64 -19.76 -11.66
C ASN A 100 4.46 -20.57 -11.14
N ASN A 101 4.70 -21.40 -10.16
CA ASN A 101 3.67 -22.16 -9.48
C ASN A 101 3.66 -21.74 -8.00
N THR A 102 2.51 -21.30 -7.52
CA THR A 102 2.33 -20.93 -6.13
C THR A 102 1.12 -21.64 -5.54
N LYS A 103 1.32 -22.21 -4.38
CA LYS A 103 0.29 -22.91 -3.61
C LYS A 103 0.09 -22.18 -2.29
N ASN A 104 -1.15 -21.82 -1.99
CA ASN A 104 -1.55 -21.27 -0.72
C ASN A 104 -2.50 -22.23 -0.02
N GLU A 105 -2.12 -22.70 1.15
CA GLU A 105 -2.94 -23.55 2.02
C GLU A 105 -3.27 -22.76 3.29
N ASN A 106 -4.54 -22.66 3.60
CA ASN A 106 -4.98 -22.00 4.82
C ASN A 106 -5.99 -22.84 5.56
N TYR A 107 -5.92 -22.82 6.88
CA TYR A 107 -6.97 -23.36 7.72
C TYR A 107 -7.23 -22.43 8.89
N SER A 108 -8.47 -22.38 9.34
CA SER A 108 -8.84 -21.67 10.56
C SER A 108 -9.85 -22.48 11.36
N VAL A 109 -9.72 -22.37 12.67
CA VAL A 109 -10.67 -22.88 13.64
C VAL A 109 -11.11 -21.70 14.50
N ARG A 110 -12.41 -21.48 14.58
CA ARG A 110 -13.02 -20.43 15.39
C ARG A 110 -14.05 -21.04 16.31
N ALA A 111 -13.89 -20.83 17.61
CA ALA A 111 -14.89 -21.18 18.62
C ALA A 111 -15.51 -19.90 19.18
N ASN A 112 -16.82 -19.84 19.26
CA ASN A 112 -17.55 -18.69 19.77
C ASN A 112 -18.57 -19.08 20.83
N LEU A 113 -18.68 -18.23 21.84
CA LEU A 113 -19.72 -18.28 22.85
C LEU A 113 -20.43 -16.93 22.85
N SER A 114 -21.73 -16.92 22.61
CA SER A 114 -22.53 -15.69 22.52
C SER A 114 -23.74 -15.74 23.44
N PHE A 115 -23.85 -14.69 24.22
CA PHE A 115 -24.96 -14.44 25.14
C PHE A 115 -25.79 -13.26 24.60
N ASN A 116 -27.13 -13.42 24.58
CA ASN A 116 -28.07 -12.36 24.21
C ASN A 116 -29.34 -12.49 25.04
N LYS A 117 -29.67 -11.43 25.77
CA LYS A 117 -30.83 -11.43 26.65
C LYS A 117 -31.37 -10.01 26.84
N PHE A 118 -32.71 -9.89 26.87
CA PHE A 118 -33.36 -8.74 27.48
C PHE A 118 -33.38 -8.95 28.99
N LEU A 119 -32.95 -7.92 29.73
CA LEU A 119 -32.77 -7.98 31.19
C LEU A 119 -34.07 -7.72 31.94
N ASP A 120 -35.05 -7.11 31.28
CA ASP A 120 -36.34 -6.72 31.80
C ASP A 120 -37.51 -7.31 30.98
N LYS A 121 -38.71 -7.28 31.54
CA LYS A 121 -39.93 -7.80 30.89
C LYS A 121 -40.45 -6.85 29.82
N GLU A 122 -40.09 -5.58 29.85
CA GLU A 122 -40.49 -4.55 28.87
C GLU A 122 -39.57 -4.50 27.66
N ASN A 123 -38.53 -5.36 27.62
CA ASN A 123 -37.50 -5.39 26.58
C ASN A 123 -36.76 -4.04 26.41
N SER A 124 -36.72 -3.25 27.49
CA SER A 124 -36.07 -1.93 27.47
C SER A 124 -34.56 -2.03 27.60
N HIS A 125 -34.04 -3.11 28.15
CA HIS A 125 -32.62 -3.33 28.40
C HIS A 125 -32.13 -4.56 27.64
N GLN A 126 -31.45 -4.37 26.51
CA GLN A 126 -30.85 -5.45 25.76
C GLN A 126 -29.37 -5.55 26.07
N PHE A 127 -28.93 -6.74 26.43
CA PHE A 127 -27.53 -7.05 26.69
C PHE A 127 -27.07 -8.19 25.80
N GLN A 128 -25.92 -7.98 25.10
CA GLN A 128 -25.24 -9.01 24.32
C GLN A 128 -23.77 -9.03 24.67
N ALA A 129 -23.20 -10.21 24.78
CA ALA A 129 -21.77 -10.40 24.95
C ALA A 129 -21.31 -11.61 24.15
N SER A 130 -20.14 -11.54 23.55
CA SER A 130 -19.53 -12.69 22.90
C SER A 130 -18.05 -12.78 23.16
N VAL A 131 -17.57 -14.03 23.22
CA VAL A 131 -16.15 -14.35 23.26
C VAL A 131 -15.85 -15.30 22.11
N ILE A 132 -14.81 -15.01 21.34
CA ILE A 132 -14.41 -15.78 20.17
C ILE A 132 -12.92 -16.08 20.28
N GLY A 133 -12.57 -17.35 20.26
CA GLY A 133 -11.20 -17.82 20.09
C GLY A 133 -10.94 -18.24 18.64
N GLU A 134 -9.83 -17.83 18.07
CA GLU A 134 -9.47 -18.12 16.70
C GLU A 134 -8.03 -18.64 16.60
N LEU A 135 -7.85 -19.70 15.82
CA LEU A 135 -6.56 -20.24 15.43
C LEU A 135 -6.51 -20.27 13.90
N SER A 136 -5.48 -19.73 13.30
CA SER A 136 -5.30 -19.79 11.85
C SER A 136 -3.86 -20.11 11.47
N SER A 137 -3.72 -20.74 10.31
CA SER A 137 -2.44 -21.03 9.70
C SER A 137 -2.55 -20.84 8.19
N THR A 138 -1.58 -20.14 7.62
CA THR A 138 -1.44 -19.95 6.18
C THR A 138 -0.03 -20.37 5.77
N LEU A 139 0.05 -21.34 4.89
CA LEU A 139 1.28 -21.81 4.28
C LEU A 139 1.30 -21.42 2.80
N TYR A 140 2.23 -20.57 2.46
CA TYR A 140 2.49 -20.16 1.09
C TYR A 140 3.77 -20.85 0.61
N THR A 141 3.66 -21.69 -0.42
CA THR A 141 4.80 -22.34 -1.09
C THR A 141 4.82 -21.95 -2.55
N GLY A 142 6.00 -21.82 -3.11
CA GLY A 142 6.15 -21.45 -4.51
C GLY A 142 7.41 -21.98 -5.13
N PHE A 143 7.35 -22.18 -6.43
CA PHE A 143 8.48 -22.46 -7.29
C PHE A 143 8.39 -21.59 -8.53
N ALA A 144 9.42 -20.81 -8.80
CA ALA A 144 9.52 -20.01 -10.00
C ALA A 144 10.85 -20.28 -10.72
N ILE A 145 10.81 -20.41 -12.04
CA ILE A 145 11.99 -20.61 -12.86
C ILE A 145 11.84 -19.90 -14.20
N THR A 146 12.93 -19.34 -14.69
CA THR A 146 13.02 -18.79 -16.05
C THR A 146 14.02 -19.61 -16.83
N LYS A 147 13.62 -20.08 -17.99
CA LYS A 147 14.47 -20.82 -18.91
C LYS A 147 14.49 -20.15 -20.27
N ARG A 148 15.68 -20.01 -20.84
CA ARG A 148 15.93 -19.45 -22.17
C ARG A 148 16.28 -20.57 -23.13
N GLY A 149 16.02 -20.34 -24.42
CA GLY A 149 16.22 -21.35 -25.44
C GLY A 149 15.05 -22.31 -25.62
N TYR A 150 13.84 -21.91 -25.23
CA TYR A 150 12.64 -22.75 -25.36
C TYR A 150 12.10 -22.73 -26.78
N ILE A 151 11.92 -23.93 -27.37
CA ILE A 151 11.45 -24.13 -28.73
C ILE A 151 10.23 -25.06 -28.72
N PRO A 152 9.00 -24.51 -28.62
CA PRO A 152 7.78 -25.32 -28.52
C PRO A 152 7.55 -26.20 -29.78
N GLU A 153 7.90 -25.73 -30.97
CA GLU A 153 7.71 -26.44 -32.25
C GLU A 153 8.60 -27.66 -32.38
N ARG A 154 9.66 -27.77 -31.57
CA ARG A 154 10.56 -28.93 -31.54
C ARG A 154 10.22 -29.90 -30.39
N GLY A 155 8.96 -30.00 -30.01
CA GLY A 155 8.53 -30.90 -28.96
C GLY A 155 8.71 -30.35 -27.56
N MET A 156 8.60 -29.04 -27.39
CA MET A 156 8.73 -28.33 -26.09
C MET A 156 10.12 -28.49 -25.44
N LEU A 157 11.15 -28.57 -26.25
CA LEU A 157 12.53 -28.73 -25.83
C LEU A 157 13.20 -27.36 -25.55
N PHE A 158 14.25 -27.41 -24.79
CA PHE A 158 15.17 -26.30 -24.63
C PHE A 158 16.41 -26.56 -25.50
N ASP A 159 16.94 -25.51 -26.11
CA ASP A 159 18.19 -25.60 -26.84
C ASP A 159 19.32 -25.97 -25.87
N ASP A 160 20.00 -27.06 -26.21
CA ASP A 160 21.09 -27.62 -25.39
C ASP A 160 22.41 -26.99 -25.84
N VAL A 161 22.60 -25.72 -25.47
CA VAL A 161 23.84 -25.03 -25.79
C VAL A 161 24.97 -25.63 -24.97
N ASN A 162 25.88 -26.29 -25.63
CA ASN A 162 27.13 -26.75 -25.02
C ASN A 162 28.04 -25.55 -24.76
N LEU A 163 27.99 -25.02 -23.54
CA LEU A 163 28.77 -23.85 -23.10
C LEU A 163 30.27 -24.14 -23.01
N SER A 164 30.70 -25.39 -23.21
CA SER A 164 32.11 -25.78 -23.20
C SER A 164 32.66 -25.79 -24.63
N ASP A 165 33.40 -24.79 -24.91
CA ASP A 165 33.98 -24.45 -26.22
C ASP A 165 35.19 -25.33 -26.59
N SER A 166 34.94 -26.54 -27.04
CA SER A 166 36.05 -27.38 -27.59
C SER A 166 36.04 -27.57 -29.11
N TRP A 167 34.98 -27.14 -29.82
CA TRP A 167 34.79 -27.48 -31.23
C TRP A 167 34.27 -26.32 -32.11
N GLY A 168 34.52 -25.04 -31.73
CA GLY A 168 34.15 -23.89 -32.56
C GLY A 168 32.67 -23.53 -32.53
N TYR A 169 31.96 -23.92 -31.51
CA TYR A 169 30.59 -23.48 -31.27
C TYR A 169 30.57 -22.03 -30.74
N VAL A 170 29.54 -21.32 -31.06
CA VAL A 170 29.36 -19.93 -30.62
C VAL A 170 29.26 -19.91 -29.09
N SER A 171 30.22 -19.28 -28.44
CA SER A 171 30.19 -19.02 -27.00
C SER A 171 29.22 -17.87 -26.72
N TYR A 172 28.37 -18.02 -25.73
CA TYR A 172 27.46 -16.97 -25.23
C TYR A 172 27.86 -16.53 -23.80
N PRO A 173 28.90 -15.71 -23.63
CA PRO A 173 29.41 -15.34 -22.32
C PRO A 173 28.38 -14.65 -21.46
N ASP A 174 27.51 -13.80 -22.05
CA ASP A 174 26.46 -13.08 -21.32
C ASP A 174 25.35 -14.03 -20.86
N TYR A 175 25.02 -15.05 -21.67
CA TYR A 175 24.08 -16.08 -21.24
C TYR A 175 24.65 -16.98 -20.14
N ASP A 176 25.91 -17.36 -20.23
CA ASP A 176 26.59 -18.11 -19.20
C ASP A 176 26.65 -17.32 -17.88
N ASN A 177 26.97 -16.04 -17.96
CA ASN A 177 26.92 -15.15 -16.81
C ASN A 177 25.50 -15.03 -16.23
N TRP A 178 24.48 -14.92 -17.08
CA TRP A 178 23.08 -14.90 -16.64
C TRP A 178 22.70 -16.20 -15.90
N LEU A 179 23.07 -17.37 -16.42
CA LEU A 179 22.85 -18.66 -15.76
C LEU A 179 23.53 -18.73 -14.38
N LYS A 180 24.72 -18.16 -14.27
CA LYS A 180 25.51 -18.18 -13.03
C LYS A 180 25.03 -17.16 -12.00
N THR A 181 24.54 -16.01 -12.42
CA THR A 181 24.25 -14.88 -11.54
C THR A 181 22.77 -14.70 -11.25
N ASN A 182 21.87 -15.05 -12.20
CA ASN A 182 20.45 -14.82 -12.07
C ASN A 182 19.78 -15.93 -11.24
N SER A 183 19.09 -15.52 -10.16
CA SER A 183 18.37 -16.46 -9.29
C SER A 183 17.17 -17.11 -9.98
N ALA A 184 16.51 -16.43 -10.93
CA ALA A 184 15.38 -16.99 -11.66
C ALA A 184 15.82 -18.14 -12.59
N ALA A 185 17.05 -18.08 -13.17
CA ALA A 185 17.61 -19.16 -13.95
C ALA A 185 17.86 -20.43 -13.15
N LYS A 186 18.21 -20.26 -11.86
CA LYS A 186 18.50 -21.37 -10.93
C LYS A 186 17.26 -21.96 -10.27
N GLY A 187 16.14 -21.27 -10.40
CA GLY A 187 14.91 -21.59 -9.70
C GLY A 187 14.83 -20.97 -8.30
N ILE A 188 13.68 -20.41 -7.99
CA ILE A 188 13.38 -19.76 -6.72
C ILE A 188 12.34 -20.60 -6.00
N LEU A 189 12.67 -21.02 -4.79
CA LEU A 189 11.73 -21.68 -3.90
C LEU A 189 11.25 -20.69 -2.85
N THR A 190 9.96 -20.63 -2.65
CA THR A 190 9.32 -19.82 -1.61
C THR A 190 8.64 -20.73 -0.60
N HIS A 191 8.86 -20.48 0.67
CA HIS A 191 8.18 -21.16 1.77
C HIS A 191 7.93 -20.15 2.88
N ASN A 192 6.67 -19.80 3.12
CA ASN A 192 6.28 -18.80 4.10
C ASN A 192 5.11 -19.32 4.93
N LEU A 193 5.37 -19.62 6.21
CA LEU A 193 4.39 -20.10 7.16
C LEU A 193 4.01 -18.99 8.12
N THR A 194 2.72 -18.68 8.18
CA THR A 194 2.14 -17.74 9.14
C THR A 194 1.14 -18.46 10.01
N ARG A 195 1.29 -18.39 11.32
CA ARG A 195 0.35 -18.91 12.32
C ARG A 195 -0.09 -17.78 13.22
N GLN A 196 -1.37 -17.76 13.51
CA GLN A 196 -1.97 -16.72 14.33
C GLN A 196 -2.93 -17.32 15.34
N VAL A 197 -2.99 -16.72 16.50
CA VAL A 197 -3.97 -16.97 17.54
C VAL A 197 -4.63 -15.66 17.91
N GLY A 198 -5.96 -15.66 18.03
CA GLY A 198 -6.72 -14.47 18.38
C GLY A 198 -7.77 -14.78 19.45
N LEU A 199 -7.98 -13.83 20.33
CA LEU A 199 -9.10 -13.82 21.28
C LEU A 199 -9.86 -12.51 21.09
N VAL A 200 -11.17 -12.61 20.84
CA VAL A 200 -12.05 -11.45 20.64
C VAL A 200 -13.14 -11.45 21.69
N GLY A 201 -13.35 -10.32 22.35
CA GLY A 201 -14.47 -10.07 23.24
C GLY A 201 -15.31 -8.93 22.68
N THR A 202 -16.64 -9.09 22.66
CA THR A 202 -17.57 -8.02 22.29
C THR A 202 -18.63 -7.87 23.35
N LEU A 203 -19.03 -6.63 23.58
CA LEU A 203 -20.11 -6.28 24.50
C LEU A 203 -21.00 -5.23 23.83
N PHE A 204 -22.29 -5.48 23.86
CA PHE A 204 -23.32 -4.57 23.38
C PHE A 204 -24.37 -4.38 24.47
N TYR A 205 -24.76 -3.13 24.69
CA TYR A 205 -25.85 -2.79 25.58
C TYR A 205 -26.71 -1.70 24.94
N ALA A 206 -28.02 -1.92 24.92
CA ALA A 206 -28.99 -0.93 24.45
C ALA A 206 -30.06 -0.68 25.53
N TYR A 207 -30.38 0.60 25.73
CA TYR A 207 -31.48 1.04 26.58
C TYR A 207 -32.52 1.77 25.75
N LYS A 208 -33.72 1.17 25.68
CA LYS A 208 -34.90 1.70 24.93
C LYS A 208 -34.56 2.11 23.49
N ASP A 209 -33.60 1.43 22.87
CA ASP A 209 -33.05 1.77 21.55
C ASP A 209 -32.56 3.24 21.41
N ALA A 210 -32.73 4.04 22.47
CA ALA A 210 -32.30 5.43 22.51
C ALA A 210 -30.80 5.57 22.79
N TYR A 211 -30.26 4.72 23.64
CA TYR A 211 -28.84 4.73 24.02
C TYR A 211 -28.23 3.37 23.76
N ILE A 212 -27.22 3.34 22.92
CA ILE A 212 -26.52 2.11 22.55
C ILE A 212 -25.04 2.27 22.89
N PHE A 213 -24.48 1.29 23.56
CA PHE A 213 -23.07 1.21 23.91
C PHE A 213 -22.46 -0.07 23.35
N ASN A 214 -21.28 0.03 22.75
CA ASN A 214 -20.50 -1.11 22.29
C ASN A 214 -19.08 -1.03 22.84
N ALA A 215 -18.53 -2.17 23.23
CA ALA A 215 -17.12 -2.33 23.55
C ALA A 215 -16.60 -3.59 22.87
N ASN A 216 -15.45 -3.47 22.23
CA ASN A 216 -14.78 -4.57 21.54
C ASN A 216 -13.32 -4.61 21.97
N MET A 217 -12.81 -5.83 22.16
CA MET A 217 -11.40 -6.06 22.46
C MET A 217 -10.91 -7.26 21.64
N ARG A 218 -9.69 -7.15 21.10
CA ARG A 218 -9.03 -8.25 20.41
C ARG A 218 -7.57 -8.32 20.85
N ILE A 219 -7.11 -9.54 21.08
CA ILE A 219 -5.71 -9.83 21.39
C ILE A 219 -5.24 -10.83 20.34
N ASP A 220 -4.16 -10.48 19.62
CA ASP A 220 -3.59 -11.32 18.58
C ASP A 220 -2.16 -11.70 18.89
N GLY A 221 -1.81 -12.94 18.60
CA GLY A 221 -0.45 -13.46 18.61
C GLY A 221 -0.09 -14.05 17.26
N SER A 222 1.17 -13.95 16.85
CA SER A 222 1.67 -14.52 15.59
C SER A 222 3.10 -15.01 15.73
N ASN A 223 3.46 -16.04 14.96
CA ASN A 223 4.84 -16.51 14.84
C ASN A 223 5.77 -15.50 14.12
N LYS A 224 5.21 -14.40 13.60
CA LYS A 224 5.98 -13.32 12.98
C LYS A 224 6.44 -12.25 13.96
N PHE A 225 6.02 -12.32 15.22
CA PHE A 225 6.46 -11.39 16.25
C PHE A 225 7.84 -11.76 16.77
N GLY A 226 8.63 -10.75 17.16
CA GLY A 226 9.98 -10.93 17.67
C GLY A 226 10.01 -11.58 19.04
N ASP A 227 11.04 -12.42 19.28
CA ASP A 227 11.16 -13.16 20.54
C ASP A 227 11.48 -12.25 21.73
N ALA A 228 12.14 -11.11 21.51
CA ALA A 228 12.47 -10.14 22.56
C ALA A 228 11.41 -9.04 22.76
N SER A 229 10.34 -9.04 21.96
CA SER A 229 9.24 -8.09 22.10
C SER A 229 8.32 -8.50 23.24
N ASN A 230 8.20 -7.63 24.26
CA ASN A 230 7.18 -7.78 25.29
C ASN A 230 5.74 -7.57 24.74
N GLU A 231 5.63 -7.19 23.47
CA GLU A 231 4.38 -6.87 22.79
C GLU A 231 3.92 -7.99 21.83
N LYS A 232 4.26 -9.25 22.13
CA LYS A 232 3.76 -10.42 21.36
C LYS A 232 2.24 -10.48 21.30
N LEU A 233 1.59 -9.98 22.34
CA LEU A 233 0.16 -9.88 22.46
C LEU A 233 -0.21 -8.42 22.65
N ASN A 234 -0.62 -7.76 21.57
CA ASN A 234 -1.06 -6.36 21.66
C ASN A 234 -2.60 -6.31 21.68
N PRO A 235 -3.21 -5.91 22.82
CA PRO A 235 -4.65 -5.75 22.86
C PRO A 235 -5.06 -4.51 22.06
N ILE A 236 -5.89 -4.71 21.06
CA ILE A 236 -6.59 -3.64 20.37
C ILE A 236 -8.02 -3.58 20.90
N TRP A 237 -8.55 -2.40 21.08
CA TRP A 237 -9.87 -2.23 21.65
C TRP A 237 -10.56 -0.97 21.15
N SER A 238 -11.88 -0.99 21.21
CA SER A 238 -12.69 0.17 20.89
C SER A 238 -13.94 0.21 21.77
N VAL A 239 -14.35 1.44 22.07
CA VAL A 239 -15.63 1.72 22.70
C VAL A 239 -16.40 2.70 21.83
N SER A 240 -17.71 2.54 21.75
CA SER A 240 -18.57 3.47 21.02
C SER A 240 -19.91 3.63 21.71
N GLY A 241 -20.43 4.84 21.60
CA GLY A 241 -21.77 5.18 22.04
C GLY A 241 -22.58 5.74 20.89
N ARG A 242 -23.86 5.40 20.84
CA ARG A 242 -24.85 5.97 19.91
C ARG A 242 -26.03 6.49 20.73
N TRP A 243 -26.39 7.72 20.50
CA TRP A 243 -27.58 8.33 21.03
C TRP A 243 -28.58 8.61 19.91
N ASN A 244 -29.68 7.87 19.90
CA ASN A 244 -30.80 8.07 18.99
C ASN A 244 -31.71 9.19 19.55
N ILE A 245 -31.36 10.43 19.23
CA ILE A 245 -32.01 11.65 19.76
C ILE A 245 -33.50 11.68 19.40
N HIS A 246 -33.84 11.15 18.22
CA HIS A 246 -35.22 11.13 17.74
C HIS A 246 -36.13 10.22 18.60
N GLU A 247 -35.60 9.17 19.23
CA GLU A 247 -36.39 8.23 20.03
C GLU A 247 -36.88 8.84 21.34
N ASN A 248 -36.11 9.74 21.96
CA ASN A 248 -36.45 10.26 23.26
C ASN A 248 -36.77 11.76 23.34
N LEU A 249 -35.99 12.63 22.69
CA LEU A 249 -36.17 14.07 22.77
C LEU A 249 -37.04 14.65 21.64
N LEU A 250 -37.06 14.03 20.48
CA LEU A 250 -37.64 14.58 19.26
C LEU A 250 -38.68 13.67 18.62
N SER A 251 -39.20 12.68 19.36
CA SER A 251 -40.15 11.68 18.86
C SER A 251 -41.45 12.28 18.28
N ASN A 252 -41.85 13.47 18.70
CA ASN A 252 -43.07 14.15 18.25
C ASN A 252 -42.85 15.11 17.07
N LYS A 253 -41.67 15.15 16.46
CA LYS A 253 -41.34 16.07 15.37
C LYS A 253 -41.57 15.36 14.02
N TRP A 254 -42.60 15.71 13.31
CA TRP A 254 -43.00 15.11 12.02
C TRP A 254 -41.93 15.19 10.92
N TRP A 255 -41.02 16.15 11.03
CA TRP A 255 -39.95 16.39 10.04
C TRP A 255 -38.65 15.64 10.34
N ILE A 256 -38.52 14.99 11.51
CA ILE A 256 -37.35 14.20 11.89
C ILE A 256 -37.71 12.72 11.86
N ASN A 257 -37.11 11.96 10.97
CA ASN A 257 -37.24 10.51 10.92
C ASN A 257 -36.13 9.82 11.74
N THR A 258 -34.93 10.29 11.58
CA THR A 258 -33.77 9.81 12.34
C THR A 258 -32.86 10.98 12.65
N LEU A 259 -32.41 11.06 13.88
CA LEU A 259 -31.31 11.93 14.32
C LEU A 259 -30.53 11.15 15.36
N ALA A 260 -29.27 10.84 15.05
CA ALA A 260 -28.43 10.09 15.96
C ALA A 260 -27.01 10.68 16.00
N LEU A 261 -26.48 10.79 17.20
CA LEU A 261 -25.10 11.16 17.45
C LEU A 261 -24.33 9.90 17.84
N LYS A 262 -23.23 9.63 17.15
CA LYS A 262 -22.32 8.54 17.45
C LYS A 262 -20.97 9.11 17.86
N ALA A 263 -20.34 8.50 18.83
CA ALA A 263 -18.96 8.78 19.20
C ALA A 263 -18.23 7.46 19.42
N SER A 264 -17.03 7.35 18.92
CA SER A 264 -16.19 6.18 19.16
C SER A 264 -14.74 6.57 19.45
N PHE A 265 -14.15 5.77 20.31
CA PHE A 265 -12.72 5.83 20.61
C PHE A 265 -12.15 4.41 20.50
N GLY A 266 -11.03 4.27 19.82
CA GLY A 266 -10.40 2.98 19.66
C GLY A 266 -8.90 3.09 19.61
N TYR A 267 -8.26 1.99 19.95
CA TYR A 267 -6.83 1.79 19.90
C TYR A 267 -6.55 0.57 19.02
N GLN A 268 -5.74 0.76 18.00
CA GLN A 268 -5.36 -0.30 17.07
C GLN A 268 -3.86 -0.35 16.87
N GLY A 269 -3.36 -1.55 16.65
CA GLY A 269 -1.98 -1.81 16.27
C GLY A 269 -1.89 -2.23 14.81
N ASN A 270 -0.77 -1.90 14.18
CA ASN A 270 -0.38 -2.39 12.88
C ASN A 270 1.06 -2.90 12.93
N MET A 271 1.36 -3.94 12.16
CA MET A 271 2.69 -4.52 12.09
C MET A 271 3.17 -4.60 10.65
N SER A 272 4.45 -4.27 10.44
CA SER A 272 5.06 -4.39 9.12
C SER A 272 5.15 -5.86 8.69
N ALA A 273 4.63 -6.15 7.51
CA ALA A 273 4.74 -7.48 6.91
C ALA A 273 6.12 -7.74 6.27
N GLN A 274 6.91 -6.70 6.06
CA GLN A 274 8.19 -6.76 5.36
C GLN A 274 9.39 -6.84 6.29
N ASP A 275 9.24 -6.40 7.54
CA ASP A 275 10.32 -6.41 8.51
C ASP A 275 10.30 -7.69 9.34
N SER A 276 11.48 -8.22 9.61
CA SER A 276 11.65 -9.42 10.42
C SER A 276 12.35 -9.08 11.73
N PRO A 277 11.83 -9.59 12.86
CA PRO A 277 12.55 -9.51 14.12
C PRO A 277 13.83 -10.36 14.14
N ASN A 278 13.92 -11.34 13.25
CA ASN A 278 15.01 -12.29 13.16
C ASN A 278 16.00 -11.91 12.06
N LEU A 279 17.26 -12.31 12.25
CA LEU A 279 18.27 -12.22 11.20
C LEU A 279 17.85 -13.07 9.99
N ILE A 280 17.70 -12.45 8.83
CA ILE A 280 17.48 -13.16 7.58
C ILE A 280 18.72 -13.05 6.71
N VAL A 281 19.28 -14.20 6.36
CA VAL A 281 20.40 -14.30 5.44
C VAL A 281 19.92 -14.77 4.08
N GLN A 282 20.52 -14.21 3.04
CA GLN A 282 20.31 -14.63 1.67
C GLN A 282 21.56 -15.37 1.19
N ARG A 283 21.39 -16.60 0.77
CA ARG A 283 22.47 -17.34 0.11
C ARG A 283 22.87 -16.62 -1.17
N LYS A 284 24.14 -16.40 -1.33
CA LYS A 284 24.80 -15.94 -2.55
C LYS A 284 25.45 -17.13 -3.25
N GLY A 285 26.00 -16.91 -4.41
CA GLY A 285 26.81 -17.92 -5.11
C GLY A 285 28.13 -18.23 -4.41
N THR A 286 29.07 -18.76 -5.15
CA THR A 286 30.44 -18.98 -4.69
C THR A 286 31.22 -17.67 -4.68
N HIS A 287 31.92 -17.39 -3.59
CA HIS A 287 32.75 -16.19 -3.50
C HIS A 287 33.97 -16.34 -4.43
N TRP A 288 34.16 -15.36 -5.29
CA TRP A 288 35.19 -15.44 -6.34
C TRP A 288 36.61 -15.65 -5.84
N ALA A 289 36.95 -15.12 -4.65
CA ALA A 289 38.27 -15.20 -4.08
C ALA A 289 38.54 -16.46 -3.25
N PHE A 290 37.50 -17.02 -2.63
CA PHE A 290 37.63 -18.14 -1.69
C PHE A 290 37.04 -19.45 -2.23
N ASN A 291 36.35 -19.39 -3.36
CA ASN A 291 35.63 -20.53 -3.97
C ASN A 291 34.68 -21.27 -3.01
N GLU A 292 34.15 -20.55 -2.03
CA GLU A 292 33.22 -21.07 -1.02
C GLU A 292 31.85 -20.42 -1.15
N LEU A 293 30.79 -21.16 -0.78
CA LEU A 293 29.45 -20.65 -0.72
C LEU A 293 29.36 -19.62 0.41
N TYR A 294 28.85 -18.44 0.12
CA TYR A 294 28.63 -17.42 1.14
C TYR A 294 27.19 -16.94 1.20
N SER A 295 26.83 -16.35 2.32
CA SER A 295 25.53 -15.71 2.52
C SER A 295 25.73 -14.24 2.87
N SER A 296 24.87 -13.39 2.36
CA SER A 296 24.78 -11.99 2.79
C SER A 296 23.57 -11.81 3.70
N ILE A 297 23.67 -10.88 4.63
CA ILE A 297 22.53 -10.49 5.45
C ILE A 297 21.52 -9.78 4.54
N LYS A 298 20.30 -10.26 4.51
CA LYS A 298 19.19 -9.63 3.77
C LYS A 298 18.45 -8.64 4.67
N TYR A 299 18.14 -9.07 5.89
CA TYR A 299 17.52 -8.24 6.91
C TYR A 299 18.24 -8.43 8.23
N TYR A 300 18.61 -7.32 8.83
CA TYR A 300 19.19 -7.32 10.18
C TYR A 300 18.11 -7.58 11.22
N PRO A 301 18.41 -8.26 12.31
CA PRO A 301 17.44 -8.49 13.35
C PRO A 301 17.04 -7.18 14.01
N ASN A 302 15.75 -6.94 14.17
CA ASN A 302 15.25 -5.89 15.04
C ASN A 302 14.38 -6.51 16.16
N PRO A 303 15.01 -7.01 17.23
CA PRO A 303 14.27 -7.66 18.32
C PRO A 303 13.35 -6.69 19.08
N HIS A 304 13.55 -5.38 18.92
CA HIS A 304 12.73 -4.33 19.51
C HIS A 304 11.59 -3.85 18.59
N LEU A 305 11.41 -4.52 17.45
CA LEU A 305 10.30 -4.22 16.54
C LEU A 305 8.98 -4.48 17.27
N LYS A 306 8.13 -3.49 17.29
CA LYS A 306 6.81 -3.50 17.96
C LYS A 306 5.73 -3.01 17.00
N TRP A 307 4.49 -3.09 17.45
CA TRP A 307 3.35 -2.58 16.72
C TRP A 307 3.37 -1.05 16.64
N GLU A 308 3.00 -0.52 15.49
CA GLU A 308 2.53 0.86 15.42
C GLU A 308 1.24 0.99 16.23
N LYS A 309 1.08 2.10 16.93
CA LYS A 309 -0.04 2.34 17.84
C LYS A 309 -0.85 3.52 17.33
N THR A 310 -2.10 3.27 16.94
CA THR A 310 -2.99 4.32 16.46
C THR A 310 -4.21 4.45 17.36
N SER A 311 -4.34 5.61 17.99
CA SER A 311 -5.55 6.04 18.68
C SER A 311 -6.46 6.74 17.68
N THR A 312 -7.71 6.30 17.59
CA THR A 312 -8.70 6.85 16.67
C THR A 312 -9.89 7.38 17.45
N TYR A 313 -10.22 8.64 17.22
CA TYR A 313 -11.43 9.32 17.70
C TYR A 313 -12.33 9.56 16.50
N ASN A 314 -13.60 9.22 16.62
CA ASN A 314 -14.58 9.46 15.59
C ASN A 314 -15.88 9.99 16.17
N ILE A 315 -16.44 11.02 15.56
CA ILE A 315 -17.74 11.60 15.90
C ILE A 315 -18.55 11.66 14.62
N GLU A 316 -19.78 11.15 14.65
CA GLU A 316 -20.66 11.07 13.50
C GLU A 316 -22.06 11.53 13.90
N LEU A 317 -22.63 12.42 13.09
CA LEU A 317 -24.03 12.82 13.13
C LEU A 317 -24.76 12.20 11.94
N GLU A 318 -25.72 11.35 12.23
CA GLU A 318 -26.61 10.73 11.26
C GLU A 318 -27.96 11.43 11.28
N TYR A 319 -28.51 11.76 10.13
CA TYR A 319 -29.80 12.40 10.03
C TYR A 319 -30.64 11.86 8.88
N SER A 320 -31.94 11.79 9.12
CA SER A 320 -32.98 11.57 8.11
C SER A 320 -34.15 12.47 8.42
N LEU A 321 -34.48 13.36 7.50
CA LEU A 321 -35.41 14.45 7.70
C LEU A 321 -36.47 14.47 6.57
N PHE A 322 -37.62 15.07 6.86
CA PHE A 322 -38.70 15.34 5.91
C PHE A 322 -39.19 14.08 5.18
N ASN A 323 -39.56 13.05 5.95
CA ASN A 323 -39.99 11.75 5.42
C ASN A 323 -38.90 11.12 4.51
N ASN A 324 -37.68 11.10 4.98
CA ASN A 324 -36.48 10.56 4.31
C ASN A 324 -36.12 11.29 2.99
N LYS A 325 -36.61 12.51 2.77
CA LYS A 325 -36.24 13.31 1.61
C LYS A 325 -34.80 13.84 1.72
N LEU A 326 -34.33 14.06 2.94
CA LEU A 326 -32.97 14.47 3.21
C LEU A 326 -32.35 13.49 4.20
N VAL A 327 -31.46 12.64 3.71
CA VAL A 327 -30.75 11.62 4.50
C VAL A 327 -29.26 11.81 4.34
N GLY A 328 -28.53 11.69 5.40
CA GLY A 328 -27.07 11.77 5.30
C GLY A 328 -26.35 11.58 6.62
N ASN A 329 -25.07 11.71 6.55
CA ASN A 329 -24.19 11.71 7.69
C ASN A 329 -23.09 12.76 7.54
N PHE A 330 -22.62 13.22 8.66
CA PHE A 330 -21.41 14.02 8.80
C PHE A 330 -20.51 13.31 9.78
N SER A 331 -19.28 13.01 9.40
CA SER A 331 -18.28 12.40 10.27
C SER A 331 -17.01 13.24 10.34
N TYR A 332 -16.44 13.28 11.52
CA TYR A 332 -15.10 13.81 11.78
C TYR A 332 -14.28 12.77 12.49
N TYR A 333 -13.05 12.55 12.03
CA TYR A 333 -12.11 11.65 12.68
C TYR A 333 -10.77 12.31 12.95
N TYR A 334 -10.14 11.84 14.01
CA TYR A 334 -8.77 12.18 14.36
C TYR A 334 -8.01 10.90 14.72
N ARG A 335 -6.90 10.64 14.04
CA ARG A 335 -6.03 9.49 14.25
C ARG A 335 -4.65 9.97 14.66
N HIS A 336 -4.18 9.47 15.78
CA HIS A 336 -2.84 9.75 16.30
C HIS A 336 -2.06 8.45 16.32
N THR A 337 -1.06 8.33 15.45
CA THR A 337 -0.19 7.16 15.31
C THR A 337 1.14 7.45 15.97
N THR A 338 1.53 6.61 16.92
CA THR A 338 2.84 6.60 17.55
C THR A 338 3.58 5.30 17.21
N ASP A 339 4.88 5.27 17.45
CA ASP A 339 5.73 4.13 17.11
C ASP A 339 5.63 3.74 15.61
N ALA A 340 5.34 4.71 14.73
CA ALA A 340 5.24 4.46 13.29
C ALA A 340 6.55 3.92 12.72
N PHE A 341 6.45 3.02 11.75
CA PHE A 341 7.62 2.47 11.06
C PHE A 341 8.29 3.53 10.22
N MET A 342 9.54 3.79 10.51
CA MET A 342 10.37 4.73 9.75
C MET A 342 11.73 4.11 9.44
N SER A 343 12.27 4.45 8.28
CA SER A 343 13.63 4.07 7.92
C SER A 343 14.63 4.99 8.64
N LYS A 344 15.53 4.40 9.39
CA LYS A 344 16.64 5.10 10.05
C LYS A 344 17.92 4.86 9.27
N THR A 345 18.56 5.93 8.82
CA THR A 345 19.89 5.87 8.22
C THR A 345 20.94 5.60 9.30
N VAL A 346 21.85 4.70 9.02
CA VAL A 346 22.94 4.33 9.93
C VAL A 346 24.26 4.31 9.18
N SER A 347 25.37 4.37 9.94
CA SER A 347 26.70 4.26 9.34
C SER A 347 26.87 2.93 8.61
N ARG A 348 27.41 2.98 7.40
CA ARG A 348 27.73 1.79 6.59
C ARG A 348 28.74 0.84 7.24
N ILE A 349 29.45 1.28 8.29
CA ILE A 349 30.30 0.41 9.12
C ILE A 349 29.49 -0.73 9.73
N ASN A 350 28.19 -0.53 9.96
CA ASN A 350 27.28 -1.56 10.47
C ASN A 350 26.84 -2.59 9.41
N GLY A 351 27.35 -2.47 8.18
CA GLY A 351 27.00 -3.37 7.08
C GLY A 351 25.68 -3.06 6.36
N VAL A 352 24.92 -2.07 6.83
CA VAL A 352 23.69 -1.55 6.21
C VAL A 352 23.71 -0.03 6.23
N SER A 353 23.01 0.58 5.29
CA SER A 353 22.84 2.04 5.24
C SER A 353 21.57 2.53 5.95
N SER A 354 20.60 1.64 6.16
CA SER A 354 19.36 1.97 6.86
C SER A 354 18.67 0.70 7.39
N TYR A 355 17.83 0.85 8.39
CA TYR A 355 16.94 -0.18 8.89
C TYR A 355 15.65 0.43 9.48
N THR A 356 14.59 -0.37 9.57
CA THR A 356 13.29 0.09 10.06
C THR A 356 13.26 0.15 11.59
N VAL A 357 12.73 1.23 12.13
CA VAL A 357 12.53 1.46 13.58
C VAL A 357 11.12 1.98 13.85
N ASN A 358 10.65 1.79 15.09
CA ASN A 358 9.37 2.30 15.59
C ASN A 358 9.59 3.62 16.33
N GLN A 359 9.66 4.75 15.64
CA GLN A 359 9.93 6.04 16.27
C GLN A 359 9.18 7.23 15.66
N GLY A 360 8.35 7.02 14.64
CA GLY A 360 7.59 8.09 14.01
C GLY A 360 6.29 8.43 14.75
N THR A 361 5.85 9.67 14.64
CA THR A 361 4.54 10.12 15.11
C THR A 361 3.80 10.84 13.98
N LEU A 362 2.57 10.41 13.71
CA LEU A 362 1.74 10.90 12.62
C LEU A 362 0.36 11.28 13.12
N ASN A 363 -0.16 12.42 12.67
CA ASN A 363 -1.54 12.80 12.85
C ASN A 363 -2.27 12.77 11.51
N ASN A 364 -3.44 12.18 11.51
CA ASN A 364 -4.37 12.22 10.39
C ASN A 364 -5.73 12.64 10.90
N GLN A 365 -6.31 13.67 10.32
CA GLN A 365 -7.66 14.12 10.64
C GLN A 365 -8.43 14.41 9.37
N GLY A 366 -9.72 14.28 9.43
CA GLY A 366 -10.54 14.54 8.27
C GLY A 366 -12.01 14.63 8.62
N PHE A 367 -12.76 15.12 7.67
CA PHE A 367 -14.20 15.11 7.73
C PHE A 367 -14.77 14.52 6.44
N GLU A 368 -15.91 13.87 6.58
CA GLU A 368 -16.66 13.28 5.49
C GLU A 368 -18.11 13.72 5.62
N PHE A 369 -18.71 14.05 4.50
CA PHE A 369 -20.08 14.48 4.41
C PHE A 369 -20.77 13.79 3.25
N ASP A 370 -21.82 13.08 3.55
CA ASP A 370 -22.67 12.39 2.58
C ASP A 370 -24.10 12.87 2.71
N ILE A 371 -24.70 13.25 1.59
CA ILE A 371 -26.09 13.72 1.53
C ILE A 371 -26.81 12.97 0.43
N ASN A 372 -27.97 12.45 0.76
CA ASN A 372 -28.95 11.95 -0.18
C ASN A 372 -30.19 12.85 -0.09
N TYR A 373 -30.40 13.68 -1.10
CA TYR A 373 -31.50 14.62 -1.12
C TYR A 373 -32.42 14.36 -2.31
N THR A 374 -33.69 14.22 -2.01
CA THR A 374 -34.76 14.04 -3.00
C THR A 374 -35.68 15.28 -2.99
N PRO A 375 -35.27 16.39 -3.66
CA PRO A 375 -36.05 17.61 -3.65
C PRO A 375 -37.42 17.45 -4.28
N ILE A 376 -37.53 16.63 -5.30
CA ILE A 376 -38.77 16.41 -6.03
C ILE A 376 -39.02 14.92 -6.17
N GLU A 377 -40.12 14.46 -5.63
CA GLU A 377 -40.65 13.12 -5.81
C GLU A 377 -42.16 13.22 -6.04
N ASN A 378 -42.53 13.44 -7.28
CA ASN A 378 -43.92 13.52 -7.67
C ASN A 378 -44.36 12.18 -8.28
N LEU A 379 -44.88 11.31 -7.44
CA LEU A 379 -45.49 10.05 -7.87
C LEU A 379 -46.91 10.35 -8.33
N GLY A 380 -47.27 9.95 -9.55
CA GLY A 380 -48.61 10.11 -10.07
C GLY A 380 -49.66 9.39 -9.22
N ALA A 381 -50.91 9.79 -9.33
CA ALA A 381 -52.02 9.17 -8.61
C ALA A 381 -52.09 7.66 -8.90
N GLY A 382 -52.10 6.84 -7.85
CA GLY A 382 -52.05 5.38 -7.93
C GLY A 382 -50.67 4.73 -7.85
N GLY A 383 -49.61 5.48 -7.52
CA GLY A 383 -48.27 4.93 -7.38
C GLY A 383 -47.56 4.65 -8.72
N GLU A 384 -48.17 5.02 -9.82
CA GLU A 384 -47.56 4.92 -11.15
C GLU A 384 -46.43 5.96 -11.28
N LYS A 385 -45.27 5.54 -11.81
CA LYS A 385 -44.07 6.37 -12.06
C LYS A 385 -44.31 7.41 -13.19
N ARG A 386 -45.37 8.17 -13.13
CA ARG A 386 -45.73 9.16 -14.17
C ARG A 386 -45.24 10.57 -13.87
N GLY A 387 -44.71 10.80 -12.68
CA GLY A 387 -44.24 12.11 -12.24
C GLY A 387 -42.77 12.36 -12.52
N PHE A 388 -42.31 13.52 -12.08
CA PHE A 388 -40.90 13.90 -12.10
C PHE A 388 -40.23 13.56 -10.76
N VAL A 389 -39.08 12.90 -10.83
CA VAL A 389 -38.25 12.58 -9.67
C VAL A 389 -36.87 13.20 -9.88
N TRP A 390 -36.41 13.94 -8.89
CA TRP A 390 -35.05 14.42 -8.86
C TRP A 390 -34.36 13.99 -7.57
N ARG A 391 -33.23 13.30 -7.70
CA ARG A 391 -32.35 12.90 -6.59
C ARG A 391 -30.98 13.47 -6.83
N ILE A 392 -30.39 14.06 -5.81
CA ILE A 392 -29.05 14.59 -5.82
C ILE A 392 -28.29 14.07 -4.60
N ASN A 393 -27.12 13.49 -4.84
CA ASN A 393 -26.32 12.87 -3.80
C ASN A 393 -24.90 13.46 -3.86
N PRO A 394 -24.67 14.63 -3.23
CA PRO A 394 -23.33 15.15 -3.04
C PRO A 394 -22.64 14.42 -1.89
N ASN A 395 -21.39 14.02 -2.12
CA ASN A 395 -20.50 13.59 -1.08
C ASN A 395 -19.17 14.33 -1.20
N PHE A 396 -18.55 14.60 -0.09
CA PHE A 396 -17.23 15.21 -0.06
C PHE A 396 -16.49 14.84 1.24
N GLY A 397 -15.19 14.76 1.12
CA GLY A 397 -14.30 14.51 2.22
C GLY A 397 -13.00 15.27 2.09
N SER A 398 -12.40 15.50 3.22
CA SER A 398 -11.09 16.16 3.34
C SER A 398 -10.21 15.38 4.30
N VAL A 399 -8.94 15.24 3.95
CA VAL A 399 -7.93 14.57 4.79
C VAL A 399 -6.76 15.52 5.00
N PHE A 400 -6.41 15.71 6.25
CA PHE A 400 -5.23 16.48 6.66
C PHE A 400 -4.26 15.54 7.36
N ASN A 401 -3.07 15.40 6.79
CA ASN A 401 -1.99 14.57 7.30
C ASN A 401 -0.88 15.46 7.83
N GLN A 402 -0.25 15.06 8.93
CA GLN A 402 0.88 15.76 9.50
C GLN A 402 1.87 14.79 10.13
N LEU A 403 3.13 14.85 9.72
CA LEU A 403 4.24 14.23 10.41
C LEU A 403 4.59 15.08 11.63
N VAL A 404 4.30 14.59 12.83
CA VAL A 404 4.54 15.34 14.07
C VAL A 404 6.00 15.25 14.46
N ASP A 405 6.55 14.04 14.45
CA ASP A 405 7.92 13.78 14.83
C ASP A 405 8.56 12.74 13.90
N LYS A 406 9.85 12.93 13.66
CA LYS A 406 10.69 12.05 12.87
C LYS A 406 11.76 11.46 13.77
N VAL A 407 12.29 10.30 13.39
CA VAL A 407 13.37 9.63 14.12
C VAL A 407 14.52 10.60 14.37
N LYS A 408 14.77 10.90 15.65
CA LYS A 408 15.94 11.69 16.08
C LYS A 408 17.02 10.73 16.58
N GLY A 409 18.21 10.71 15.96
CA GLY A 409 19.37 10.00 16.49
C GLY A 409 20.10 10.80 17.55
N LYS A 410 21.08 10.15 18.15
CA LYS A 410 22.01 10.84 19.05
C LYS A 410 22.82 11.93 18.32
N ASP A 411 23.06 11.75 17.01
CA ASP A 411 23.70 12.73 16.14
C ASP A 411 22.63 13.35 15.24
N LYS A 412 22.24 14.58 15.50
CA LYS A 412 21.27 15.36 14.72
C LYS A 412 21.60 15.41 13.22
N VAL A 413 22.87 15.30 12.87
CA VAL A 413 23.42 15.47 11.52
C VAL A 413 22.96 14.38 10.54
N LEU A 414 22.79 13.12 10.98
CA LEU A 414 22.45 12.00 10.09
C LEU A 414 20.95 11.81 9.82
N GLN A 415 20.09 12.48 10.57
CA GLN A 415 18.65 12.21 10.54
C GLN A 415 17.82 13.27 9.80
N ASP A 416 18.35 14.47 9.71
CA ASP A 416 17.76 15.55 8.93
C ASP A 416 18.38 15.66 7.53
N GLU A 417 19.18 14.66 7.12
CA GLU A 417 19.81 14.64 5.80
C GLU A 417 18.76 14.40 4.71
N ILE A 418 18.32 15.47 4.10
CA ILE A 418 17.55 15.44 2.86
C ILE A 418 18.56 15.24 1.72
N ARG A 419 18.42 14.15 0.99
CA ARG A 419 19.27 13.86 -0.17
C ARG A 419 18.58 14.33 -1.44
N TYR A 420 19.39 14.67 -2.45
CA TYR A 420 18.86 14.99 -3.78
C TYR A 420 17.97 13.88 -4.35
N GLY A 421 18.30 12.61 -4.09
CA GLY A 421 17.45 11.48 -4.45
C GLY A 421 16.09 11.50 -3.76
N ASP A 422 16.02 11.88 -2.48
CA ASP A 422 14.73 12.00 -1.75
C ASP A 422 13.87 13.12 -2.35
N TYR A 423 14.52 14.19 -2.80
CA TYR A 423 13.85 15.28 -3.53
C TYR A 423 13.27 14.79 -4.86
N LEU A 424 14.07 14.09 -5.68
CA LEU A 424 13.61 13.55 -6.97
C LEU A 424 12.47 12.53 -6.80
N ASP A 425 12.58 11.66 -5.81
CA ASP A 425 11.58 10.63 -5.52
C ASP A 425 10.31 11.18 -4.83
N GLY A 426 10.31 12.46 -4.43
CA GLY A 426 9.23 13.06 -3.66
C GLY A 426 9.08 12.48 -2.26
N ARG A 427 10.18 12.02 -1.65
CA ARG A 427 10.23 11.40 -0.31
C ARG A 427 10.72 12.33 0.79
N VAL A 428 10.88 13.62 0.50
CA VAL A 428 11.30 14.60 1.50
C VAL A 428 10.25 14.70 2.59
N GLN A 429 10.61 14.34 3.82
CA GLN A 429 9.73 14.35 4.98
C GLN A 429 10.24 15.36 6.00
N VAL A 430 9.40 16.33 6.36
CA VAL A 430 9.71 17.40 7.31
C VAL A 430 8.71 17.36 8.45
N SER A 431 9.20 17.39 9.69
CA SER A 431 8.33 17.47 10.87
C SER A 431 7.45 18.73 10.82
N GLY A 432 6.18 18.57 11.18
CA GLY A 432 5.17 19.63 11.11
C GLY A 432 4.48 19.78 9.74
N ARG A 433 4.91 19.02 8.72
CA ARG A 433 4.34 19.06 7.37
C ARG A 433 3.63 17.74 7.03
N PRO A 434 2.76 17.74 6.00
CA PRO A 434 2.19 16.51 5.46
C PRO A 434 3.28 15.55 4.93
N VAL A 435 3.04 14.24 5.02
CA VAL A 435 4.02 13.22 4.62
C VAL A 435 4.31 13.27 3.11
N ASN A 436 3.28 13.48 2.29
CA ASN A 436 3.39 13.47 0.82
C ASN A 436 3.48 14.89 0.26
N THR A 437 4.39 15.66 0.80
CA THR A 437 4.62 17.06 0.42
C THR A 437 5.65 17.14 -0.68
N PHE A 438 5.37 17.98 -1.68
CA PHE A 438 6.36 18.36 -2.69
C PHE A 438 7.09 19.62 -2.26
N TYR A 439 8.37 19.62 -2.54
CA TYR A 439 9.24 20.78 -2.41
C TYR A 439 9.83 21.13 -3.77
N SER A 440 9.98 22.41 -4.04
CA SER A 440 10.68 22.94 -5.22
C SER A 440 11.64 24.03 -4.79
N TYR A 441 12.64 24.31 -5.62
CA TYR A 441 13.50 25.45 -5.39
C TYR A 441 12.69 26.74 -5.47
N LYS A 442 12.99 27.71 -4.60
CA LYS A 442 12.36 29.02 -4.60
C LYS A 442 12.72 29.75 -5.90
N PHE A 443 11.73 29.97 -6.73
CA PHE A 443 11.90 30.73 -7.99
C PHE A 443 11.94 32.22 -7.68
N THR A 444 12.99 32.92 -8.17
CA THR A 444 13.20 34.34 -7.93
C THR A 444 12.89 35.21 -9.15
N GLY A 445 12.84 34.61 -10.34
CA GLY A 445 12.53 35.37 -11.56
C GLY A 445 13.19 34.76 -12.80
N LEU A 446 13.27 35.59 -13.85
CA LEU A 446 14.01 35.26 -15.05
C LEU A 446 15.24 36.19 -15.13
N ASP A 447 16.38 35.63 -15.51
CA ASP A 447 17.59 36.40 -15.76
C ASP A 447 17.29 37.40 -16.90
N PRO A 448 17.49 38.72 -16.69
CA PRO A 448 17.22 39.74 -17.70
C PRO A 448 18.13 39.64 -18.92
N LYS A 449 19.27 38.94 -18.85
CA LYS A 449 20.23 38.79 -19.95
C LYS A 449 19.85 37.68 -20.93
N ASP A 450 19.41 36.53 -20.42
CA ASP A 450 19.20 35.33 -21.26
C ASP A 450 17.83 34.70 -21.09
N GLY A 451 17.00 35.19 -20.15
CA GLY A 451 15.65 34.70 -19.89
C GLY A 451 15.59 33.36 -19.16
N ARG A 452 16.70 32.85 -18.61
CA ARG A 452 16.72 31.60 -17.84
C ARG A 452 16.07 31.81 -16.48
N PRO A 453 15.44 30.74 -15.92
CA PRO A 453 14.90 30.80 -14.56
C PRO A 453 16.03 30.95 -13.53
N THR A 454 15.86 31.89 -12.61
CA THR A 454 16.75 32.06 -11.46
C THR A 454 16.08 31.58 -10.19
N PHE A 455 16.88 31.07 -9.27
CA PHE A 455 16.42 30.50 -8.03
C PHE A 455 17.17 31.10 -6.84
N TYR A 456 16.55 31.12 -5.66
CA TYR A 456 17.15 31.62 -4.45
C TYR A 456 18.49 30.94 -4.17
N GLY A 457 19.50 31.71 -3.82
CA GLY A 457 20.84 31.22 -3.52
C GLY A 457 21.73 30.89 -4.73
N THR A 458 21.28 31.15 -5.96
CA THR A 458 22.10 30.98 -7.17
C THR A 458 22.87 32.24 -7.59
N ASP A 459 22.56 33.36 -7.00
CA ASP A 459 23.22 34.63 -7.32
C ASP A 459 24.61 34.67 -6.66
N ALA A 460 25.65 34.52 -7.47
CA ALA A 460 27.05 34.47 -7.00
C ALA A 460 27.56 35.81 -6.46
N ASP A 461 26.90 36.88 -6.82
CA ASP A 461 27.31 38.26 -6.51
C ASP A 461 26.59 38.84 -5.28
N GLU A 462 25.63 38.11 -4.70
CA GLU A 462 24.91 38.54 -3.49
C GLU A 462 25.79 38.30 -2.24
N ILE A 463 26.05 39.37 -1.47
CA ILE A 463 26.76 39.28 -0.21
C ILE A 463 25.74 39.06 0.90
N VAL A 464 25.73 37.89 1.51
CA VAL A 464 24.81 37.50 2.61
C VAL A 464 25.38 37.78 4.00
N GLY A 465 26.64 38.12 4.12
CA GLY A 465 27.29 38.47 5.39
C GLY A 465 28.81 38.62 5.27
N THR A 466 29.46 38.73 6.42
CA THR A 466 30.92 38.72 6.53
C THR A 466 31.34 37.64 7.54
N ASP A 467 32.46 36.96 7.26
CA ASP A 467 33.04 35.98 8.19
C ASP A 467 33.75 36.65 9.37
N ALA A 468 34.26 35.87 10.30
CA ALA A 468 34.97 36.38 11.49
C ALA A 468 36.25 37.16 11.12
N ASP A 469 36.78 36.96 9.92
CA ASP A 469 38.01 37.58 9.42
C ASP A 469 37.70 38.82 8.54
N GLY A 470 36.39 39.17 8.38
CA GLY A 470 35.93 40.34 7.64
C GLY A 470 35.81 40.13 6.12
N ASN A 471 35.87 38.90 5.63
CA ASN A 471 35.65 38.61 4.21
C ASN A 471 34.16 38.50 3.90
N GLU A 472 33.75 38.95 2.72
CA GLU A 472 32.39 38.85 2.22
C GLU A 472 32.00 37.38 2.00
N ILE A 473 30.86 36.98 2.56
CA ILE A 473 30.29 35.62 2.40
C ILE A 473 29.22 35.69 1.31
N THR A 474 29.44 34.95 0.23
CA THR A 474 28.40 34.72 -0.79
C THR A 474 27.45 33.59 -0.30
N PRO A 475 26.22 33.48 -0.82
CA PRO A 475 25.30 32.41 -0.48
C PRO A 475 25.95 31.03 -0.61
N GLN A 476 26.73 30.82 -1.64
CA GLN A 476 27.40 29.55 -1.92
C GLN A 476 28.41 29.19 -0.81
N LYS A 477 29.19 30.14 -0.30
CA LYS A 477 30.10 29.92 0.84
C LYS A 477 29.37 29.68 2.16
N SER A 478 28.22 30.33 2.36
CA SER A 478 27.37 30.09 3.52
C SER A 478 26.82 28.66 3.50
N TYR A 479 26.42 28.13 2.34
CA TYR A 479 25.89 26.77 2.20
C TYR A 479 26.95 25.69 2.41
N GLU A 480 28.24 25.96 2.13
CA GLU A 480 29.33 25.02 2.43
C GLU A 480 29.50 24.75 3.94
N LEU A 481 29.08 25.68 4.79
CA LEU A 481 29.14 25.57 6.25
C LEU A 481 27.88 24.94 6.85
N MET A 482 26.82 24.73 6.08
CA MET A 482 25.54 24.20 6.51
C MET A 482 25.43 22.71 6.22
N THR A 483 24.55 22.02 6.94
CA THR A 483 24.20 20.66 6.55
C THR A 483 23.36 20.68 5.28
N LEU A 484 23.43 19.63 4.46
CA LEU A 484 22.62 19.52 3.25
C LEU A 484 21.13 19.69 3.53
N GLY A 485 20.65 19.18 4.67
CA GLY A 485 19.26 19.31 5.11
C GLY A 485 18.90 20.78 5.36
N ASP A 486 19.76 21.52 6.05
CA ASP A 486 19.52 22.95 6.34
C ASP A 486 19.54 23.78 5.06
N VAL A 487 20.48 23.52 4.15
CA VAL A 487 20.51 24.17 2.83
C VAL A 487 19.23 23.89 2.05
N CYS A 488 18.78 22.63 2.00
CA CYS A 488 17.54 22.28 1.33
C CYS A 488 16.32 23.00 1.94
N MET A 489 16.27 23.13 3.27
CA MET A 489 15.17 23.84 3.94
C MET A 489 15.18 25.35 3.66
N GLU A 490 16.33 25.92 3.41
CA GLU A 490 16.47 27.34 3.10
C GLU A 490 16.14 27.67 1.63
N VAL A 491 16.66 26.86 0.70
CA VAL A 491 16.51 27.12 -0.76
C VAL A 491 15.24 26.53 -1.37
N MET A 492 14.56 25.63 -0.65
CA MET A 492 13.32 25.03 -1.11
C MET A 492 12.09 25.63 -0.44
N GLU A 493 10.99 25.62 -1.15
CA GLU A 493 9.68 25.99 -0.63
C GLU A 493 8.68 24.84 -0.75
N HIS A 494 7.66 24.87 0.10
CA HIS A 494 6.55 23.95 0.07
C HIS A 494 5.68 24.22 -1.17
N SER A 495 5.63 23.26 -2.10
CA SER A 495 4.94 23.39 -3.39
C SER A 495 3.58 22.72 -3.44
N GLY A 496 3.12 22.19 -2.30
CA GLY A 496 1.83 21.51 -2.16
C GLY A 496 1.95 20.04 -1.85
N CYS A 497 0.81 19.37 -1.77
CA CYS A 497 0.70 17.95 -1.40
C CYS A 497 0.19 17.14 -2.58
N ARG A 498 0.54 15.85 -2.60
CA ARG A 498 0.01 14.88 -3.56
C ARG A 498 -1.49 14.65 -3.34
N GLU A 499 -1.90 14.60 -2.08
CA GLU A 499 -3.30 14.40 -1.72
C GLU A 499 -4.11 15.70 -1.92
N PRO A 500 -5.32 15.58 -2.49
CA PRO A 500 -6.25 16.68 -2.57
C PRO A 500 -6.73 17.07 -1.17
N PHE A 501 -6.90 18.35 -0.91
CA PHE A 501 -7.51 18.78 0.35
C PHE A 501 -9.03 18.61 0.36
N LEU A 502 -9.67 18.50 -0.80
CA LEU A 502 -11.08 18.25 -0.96
C LEU A 502 -11.33 17.34 -2.15
N GLN A 503 -12.08 16.26 -1.94
CA GLN A 503 -12.48 15.34 -2.99
C GLN A 503 -13.90 14.84 -2.75
N GLY A 504 -14.56 14.48 -3.82
CA GLY A 504 -15.92 13.96 -3.73
C GLY A 504 -16.59 13.78 -5.07
N SER A 505 -17.91 13.60 -4.99
CA SER A 505 -18.74 13.50 -6.18
C SER A 505 -20.13 14.08 -5.94
N ILE A 506 -20.80 14.44 -7.01
CA ILE A 506 -22.20 14.82 -7.03
C ILE A 506 -22.92 13.94 -8.03
N SER A 507 -23.66 12.96 -7.52
CA SER A 507 -24.48 12.10 -8.35
C SER A 507 -25.87 12.70 -8.48
N ASN A 508 -26.41 12.70 -9.70
CA ASN A 508 -27.74 13.19 -10.00
C ASN A 508 -28.52 12.12 -10.72
N TYR A 509 -29.79 12.03 -10.37
CA TYR A 509 -30.78 11.22 -11.07
C TYR A 509 -32.02 12.05 -11.34
N LEU A 510 -32.39 12.14 -12.61
CA LEU A 510 -33.61 12.79 -13.09
C LEU A 510 -34.49 11.73 -13.74
N GLY A 511 -35.66 11.50 -13.19
CA GLY A 511 -36.63 10.55 -13.70
C GLY A 511 -37.89 11.27 -14.18
N TRP A 512 -38.37 10.97 -15.36
CA TRP A 512 -39.63 11.47 -15.89
C TRP A 512 -40.33 10.40 -16.69
N ARG A 513 -41.47 9.95 -16.20
CA ARG A 513 -42.22 8.82 -16.80
C ARG A 513 -41.31 7.59 -16.98
N ASN A 514 -41.07 7.17 -18.21
CA ASN A 514 -40.26 6.02 -18.59
C ASN A 514 -38.78 6.39 -18.88
N TRP A 515 -38.44 7.67 -18.74
CA TRP A 515 -37.07 8.16 -18.98
C TRP A 515 -36.32 8.34 -17.67
N GLY A 516 -35.07 7.94 -17.65
CA GLY A 516 -34.17 8.18 -16.55
C GLY A 516 -32.84 8.69 -17.06
N LEU A 517 -32.33 9.78 -16.47
CA LEU A 517 -31.02 10.34 -16.75
C LEU A 517 -30.23 10.31 -15.46
N SER A 518 -29.07 9.64 -15.48
CA SER A 518 -28.11 9.64 -14.39
C SER A 518 -26.80 10.21 -14.87
N PHE A 519 -26.22 11.10 -14.08
CA PHE A 519 -24.86 11.58 -14.31
C PHE A 519 -24.15 11.80 -12.98
N ASN A 520 -22.84 11.61 -12.98
CA ASN A 520 -21.97 11.79 -11.82
C ASN A 520 -20.84 12.76 -12.17
N LEU A 521 -20.69 13.79 -11.35
CA LEU A 521 -19.58 14.73 -11.40
C LEU A 521 -18.61 14.41 -10.26
N ALA A 522 -17.46 13.85 -10.58
CA ALA A 522 -16.37 13.66 -9.61
C ALA A 522 -15.44 14.86 -9.62
N TYR A 523 -14.98 15.26 -8.46
CA TYR A 523 -14.03 16.36 -8.33
C TYR A 523 -12.94 16.06 -7.31
N SER A 524 -11.77 16.62 -7.56
CA SER A 524 -10.60 16.55 -6.69
C SER A 524 -9.86 17.87 -6.79
N VAL A 525 -9.66 18.55 -5.67
CA VAL A 525 -9.13 19.92 -5.62
C VAL A 525 -7.90 19.97 -4.72
N GLY A 526 -6.85 20.65 -5.20
CA GLY A 526 -5.65 20.96 -4.41
C GLY A 526 -4.54 19.94 -4.50
N ALA A 527 -4.75 18.78 -5.13
CA ALA A 527 -3.67 17.85 -5.41
C ALA A 527 -2.63 18.46 -6.36
N LYS A 528 -1.37 18.16 -6.12
CA LYS A 528 -0.25 18.56 -6.97
C LYS A 528 0.40 17.33 -7.58
N VAL A 529 0.94 17.49 -8.78
CA VAL A 529 1.71 16.49 -9.50
C VAL A 529 3.03 17.11 -9.92
N ARG A 530 4.13 16.42 -9.71
CA ARG A 530 5.43 16.84 -10.22
C ARG A 530 5.56 16.35 -11.67
N LEU A 531 5.79 17.25 -12.58
CA LEU A 531 6.20 16.92 -13.94
C LEU A 531 7.73 16.79 -13.93
N LEU A 532 8.20 15.59 -14.22
CA LEU A 532 9.61 15.33 -14.49
C LEU A 532 9.80 15.56 -16.01
N GLN A 533 10.57 16.57 -16.36
CA GLN A 533 11.02 16.81 -17.74
C GLN A 533 12.33 16.10 -18.01
#